data_421850575088df2526b4007cd551868f
#
_entry.id   421850575088df2526b4007cd551868f
#
_cell.length_a   1.000
_cell.length_b   1.000
_cell.length_c   1.000
_cell.angle_alpha   90.00
_cell.angle_beta   90.00
_cell.angle_gamma   90.00
#
_symmetry.space_group_name_H-M   'P 1'
#
loop_
_entity.id
_entity.type
_entity.pdbx_description
1 polymer ?
#
loop_
_entity_poly.entity_id
_entity_poly.type
_entity_poly.pdbx_seq_one_letter_code
_entity_poly.pdbx_strand_id
1 'polypeptide(L)'
;MADDRPVAQPGSLERGIDILLALNSASHPVSLSQLCRSTGLPKSTAHRILGVLCSRELARRVGNGYLPGELLETMAGITRARVPGSRKVVLPYLLYLCETTRQTVNLAVPSGLEARYVERLYGHNRVDSRSDGMDRAPLHCTATGKALLAFDPRLRQELLARGSFERMTRRTITTLGGLERELAQVRRHGVAYSQEEFTEGVACVAAPVFGPGGRICMSLGVAAPAGAAPLAKLGISVRGAAQAISAALLGA
;
A
#
# COMPACT_ATOMS: atom_id res chain seq x y z
N MET A 1 -32.04 -34.59 17.04
CA MET A 1 -32.80 -33.32 17.13
C MET A 1 -31.88 -32.25 16.61
N ALA A 2 -32.09 -31.79 15.37
CA ALA A 2 -31.33 -30.68 14.78
C ALA A 2 -31.86 -29.37 15.38
N ASP A 3 -30.95 -28.53 15.88
CA ASP A 3 -31.26 -27.22 16.45
C ASP A 3 -31.62 -26.26 15.31
N ASP A 4 -32.91 -26.17 15.00
CA ASP A 4 -33.50 -25.28 14.00
C ASP A 4 -33.70 -23.90 14.63
N ARG A 5 -32.57 -23.16 14.81
CA ARG A 5 -32.65 -21.74 15.15
C ARG A 5 -32.97 -20.95 13.90
N PRO A 6 -34.04 -20.15 13.87
CA PRO A 6 -34.32 -19.29 12.73
C PRO A 6 -33.15 -18.34 12.51
N VAL A 7 -32.58 -18.34 11.28
CA VAL A 7 -31.57 -17.35 10.86
C VAL A 7 -32.21 -15.98 10.99
N ALA A 8 -31.79 -15.23 12.02
CA ALA A 8 -32.27 -13.88 12.29
C ALA A 8 -32.05 -13.03 11.02
N GLN A 9 -33.09 -12.35 10.55
CA GLN A 9 -32.95 -11.43 9.43
C GLN A 9 -31.90 -10.34 9.78
N PRO A 10 -30.94 -10.08 8.90
CA PRO A 10 -29.86 -9.14 9.17
C PRO A 10 -30.42 -7.76 9.58
N GLY A 11 -29.89 -7.22 10.68
CA GLY A 11 -30.30 -5.94 11.21
C GLY A 11 -29.98 -4.77 10.26
N SER A 12 -30.51 -3.60 10.55
CA SER A 12 -30.27 -2.40 9.71
C SER A 12 -28.79 -2.04 9.60
N LEU A 13 -28.02 -2.28 10.66
CA LEU A 13 -26.57 -2.06 10.71
C LEU A 13 -25.83 -3.06 9.82
N GLU A 14 -26.17 -4.35 9.90
CA GLU A 14 -25.55 -5.39 9.08
C GLU A 14 -25.77 -5.12 7.58
N ARG A 15 -26.99 -4.76 7.19
CA ARG A 15 -27.30 -4.38 5.80
C ARG A 15 -26.50 -3.15 5.34
N GLY A 16 -26.23 -2.19 6.23
CA GLY A 16 -25.37 -1.04 5.96
C GLY A 16 -23.92 -1.44 5.74
N ILE A 17 -23.40 -2.34 6.57
CA ILE A 17 -22.05 -2.91 6.45
C ILE A 17 -21.91 -3.69 5.13
N ASP A 18 -22.89 -4.51 4.76
CA ASP A 18 -22.86 -5.27 3.50
C ASP A 18 -22.76 -4.36 2.28
N ILE A 19 -23.49 -3.25 2.25
CA ILE A 19 -23.37 -2.24 1.20
C ILE A 19 -21.98 -1.62 1.18
N LEU A 20 -21.41 -1.27 2.34
CA LEU A 20 -20.06 -0.70 2.43
C LEU A 20 -18.98 -1.68 1.95
N LEU A 21 -19.10 -2.95 2.31
CA LEU A 21 -18.19 -4.01 1.83
C LEU A 21 -18.29 -4.20 0.31
N ALA A 22 -19.51 -4.20 -0.23
CA ALA A 22 -19.73 -4.29 -1.68
C ALA A 22 -19.15 -3.09 -2.45
N LEU A 23 -19.27 -1.86 -1.91
CA LEU A 23 -18.64 -0.67 -2.48
C LEU A 23 -17.12 -0.73 -2.41
N ASN A 24 -16.55 -1.21 -1.29
CA ASN A 24 -15.09 -1.27 -1.12
C ASN A 24 -14.42 -2.32 -2.01
N SER A 25 -15.15 -3.32 -2.46
CA SER A 25 -14.64 -4.39 -3.34
C SER A 25 -14.61 -3.98 -4.82
N ALA A 26 -15.18 -2.84 -5.18
CA ALA A 26 -15.33 -2.41 -6.57
C ALA A 26 -14.27 -1.38 -6.96
N SER A 27 -13.70 -1.56 -8.16
CA SER A 27 -12.74 -0.62 -8.77
C SER A 27 -13.41 0.54 -9.53
N HIS A 28 -14.73 0.46 -9.76
CA HIS A 28 -15.53 1.40 -10.56
C HIS A 28 -16.84 1.73 -9.84
N PRO A 29 -17.53 2.84 -10.19
CA PRO A 29 -18.81 3.17 -9.59
C PRO A 29 -19.83 2.03 -9.75
N VAL A 30 -20.40 1.57 -8.62
CA VAL A 30 -21.34 0.45 -8.57
C VAL A 30 -22.76 0.96 -8.64
N SER A 31 -23.54 0.47 -9.60
CA SER A 31 -24.95 0.86 -9.73
C SER A 31 -25.80 0.29 -8.59
N LEU A 32 -26.94 0.94 -8.27
CA LEU A 32 -27.90 0.43 -7.28
C LEU A 32 -28.33 -1.02 -7.58
N SER A 33 -28.53 -1.35 -8.85
CA SER A 33 -28.92 -2.71 -9.25
C SER A 33 -27.82 -3.76 -9.01
N GLN A 34 -26.55 -3.39 -9.15
CA GLN A 34 -25.42 -4.27 -8.81
C GLN A 34 -25.31 -4.48 -7.30
N LEU A 35 -25.46 -3.40 -6.51
CA LEU A 35 -25.47 -3.50 -5.05
C LEU A 35 -26.61 -4.39 -4.54
N CYS A 36 -27.82 -4.24 -5.10
CA CYS A 36 -28.94 -5.12 -4.74
C CYS A 36 -28.65 -6.60 -5.04
N ARG A 37 -27.99 -6.90 -6.18
CA ARG A 37 -27.62 -8.28 -6.52
C ARG A 37 -26.53 -8.85 -5.62
N SER A 38 -25.53 -8.05 -5.27
CA SER A 38 -24.42 -8.53 -4.43
C SER A 38 -24.80 -8.68 -2.96
N THR A 39 -25.73 -7.85 -2.45
CA THR A 39 -26.14 -7.84 -1.05
C THR A 39 -27.47 -8.57 -0.79
N GLY A 40 -28.22 -8.95 -1.83
CA GLY A 40 -29.57 -9.53 -1.69
C GLY A 40 -30.64 -8.54 -1.20
N LEU A 41 -30.34 -7.24 -1.11
CA LEU A 41 -31.24 -6.26 -0.56
C LEU A 41 -32.27 -5.75 -1.58
N PRO A 42 -33.52 -5.51 -1.18
CA PRO A 42 -34.52 -4.82 -2.02
C PRO A 42 -34.03 -3.40 -2.40
N LYS A 43 -34.40 -2.95 -3.61
CA LYS A 43 -34.00 -1.63 -4.14
C LYS A 43 -34.34 -0.47 -3.20
N SER A 44 -35.55 -0.48 -2.60
CA SER A 44 -36.00 0.54 -1.67
C SER A 44 -35.13 0.60 -0.40
N THR A 45 -34.78 -0.56 0.13
CA THR A 45 -33.92 -0.69 1.32
C THR A 45 -32.49 -0.22 1.01
N ALA A 46 -31.89 -0.71 -0.10
CA ALA A 46 -30.54 -0.31 -0.52
C ALA A 46 -30.48 1.20 -0.81
N HIS A 47 -31.47 1.77 -1.48
CA HIS A 47 -31.55 3.21 -1.75
C HIS A 47 -31.62 4.04 -0.47
N ARG A 48 -32.46 3.64 0.51
CA ARG A 48 -32.57 4.33 1.80
C ARG A 48 -31.25 4.28 2.59
N ILE A 49 -30.60 3.11 2.64
CA ILE A 49 -29.30 2.95 3.31
C ILE A 49 -28.24 3.79 2.63
N LEU A 50 -28.15 3.76 1.30
CA LEU A 50 -27.22 4.59 0.53
C LEU A 50 -27.45 6.09 0.76
N GLY A 51 -28.71 6.53 0.91
CA GLY A 51 -29.02 7.91 1.30
C GLY A 51 -28.39 8.29 2.64
N VAL A 52 -28.49 7.42 3.65
CA VAL A 52 -27.86 7.63 4.97
C VAL A 52 -26.34 7.61 4.84
N LEU A 53 -25.78 6.64 4.10
CA LEU A 53 -24.33 6.54 3.92
C LEU A 53 -23.76 7.75 3.19
N CYS A 54 -24.47 8.28 2.18
CA CYS A 54 -24.07 9.50 1.47
C CYS A 54 -24.16 10.74 2.37
N SER A 55 -25.22 10.90 3.17
CA SER A 55 -25.35 12.02 4.11
C SER A 55 -24.30 12.03 5.22
N ARG A 56 -23.66 10.88 5.47
CA ARG A 56 -22.56 10.70 6.43
C ARG A 56 -21.18 10.59 5.77
N GLU A 57 -21.08 10.92 4.48
CA GLU A 57 -19.82 10.85 3.71
C GLU A 57 -19.15 9.46 3.67
N LEU A 58 -19.90 8.41 4.05
CA LEU A 58 -19.47 7.01 3.99
C LEU A 58 -19.62 6.41 2.59
N ALA A 59 -20.48 6.99 1.75
CA ALA A 59 -20.60 6.71 0.32
C ALA A 59 -20.73 8.04 -0.46
N ARG A 60 -20.37 8.03 -1.74
CA ARG A 60 -20.58 9.17 -2.64
C ARG A 60 -21.20 8.71 -3.95
N ARG A 61 -22.09 9.51 -4.50
CA ARG A 61 -22.72 9.24 -5.80
C ARG A 61 -21.84 9.81 -6.92
N VAL A 62 -21.57 8.99 -7.94
CA VAL A 62 -20.81 9.37 -9.13
C VAL A 62 -21.59 8.91 -10.37
N GLY A 63 -22.17 9.85 -11.09
CA GLY A 63 -23.08 9.57 -12.20
C GLY A 63 -24.26 8.70 -11.74
N ASN A 64 -24.43 7.52 -12.35
CA ASN A 64 -25.48 6.56 -12.03
C ASN A 64 -25.04 5.49 -11.01
N GLY A 65 -23.85 5.63 -10.43
CA GLY A 65 -23.28 4.68 -9.47
C GLY A 65 -22.87 5.30 -8.16
N TYR A 66 -22.34 4.47 -7.27
CA TYR A 66 -21.86 4.81 -5.95
C TYR A 66 -20.42 4.32 -5.78
N LEU A 67 -19.62 5.07 -5.04
CA LEU A 67 -18.27 4.74 -4.60
C LEU A 67 -18.17 4.91 -3.08
N PRO A 68 -17.14 4.35 -2.43
CA PRO A 68 -16.81 4.71 -1.06
C PRO A 68 -16.70 6.23 -0.90
N GLY A 69 -17.18 6.76 0.21
CA GLY A 69 -17.12 8.19 0.52
C GLY A 69 -15.79 8.60 1.15
N GLU A 70 -15.53 9.91 1.20
CA GLU A 70 -14.28 10.46 1.74
C GLU A 70 -14.05 10.12 3.22
N LEU A 71 -15.11 10.01 4.01
CA LEU A 71 -14.99 9.60 5.41
C LEU A 71 -14.50 8.16 5.52
N LEU A 72 -14.97 7.22 4.66
CA LEU A 72 -14.43 5.87 4.61
C LEU A 72 -12.98 5.85 4.14
N GLU A 73 -12.64 6.68 3.17
CA GLU A 73 -11.25 6.85 2.73
C GLU A 73 -10.38 7.42 3.86
N THR A 74 -10.92 8.32 4.66
CA THR A 74 -10.27 8.90 5.84
C THR A 74 -10.17 7.88 6.98
N MET A 75 -11.23 7.15 7.29
CA MET A 75 -11.24 6.09 8.31
C MET A 75 -10.37 4.89 7.89
N ALA A 76 -10.38 4.50 6.62
CA ALA A 76 -9.43 3.55 6.06
C ALA A 76 -8.02 4.14 5.95
N GLY A 77 -7.86 5.44 5.90
CA GLY A 77 -6.61 6.19 6.00
C GLY A 77 -5.97 6.13 7.38
N ILE A 78 -6.75 5.85 8.42
CA ILE A 78 -6.21 5.46 9.74
C ILE A 78 -5.52 4.08 9.65
N THR A 79 -5.97 3.22 8.73
CA THR A 79 -5.39 1.88 8.45
C THR A 79 -4.53 1.86 7.17
N ARG A 80 -4.75 2.79 6.24
CA ARG A 80 -3.98 3.00 5.02
C ARG A 80 -3.24 4.32 5.19
N ALA A 81 -1.95 4.26 5.44
CA ALA A 81 -1.02 5.39 5.56
C ALA A 81 -1.25 6.55 4.54
N ARG A 82 -2.42 7.15 4.58
CA ARG A 82 -2.66 8.51 4.12
C ARG A 82 -2.65 9.38 5.36
N VAL A 83 -1.49 9.90 5.68
CA VAL A 83 -1.47 11.14 6.46
C VAL A 83 -2.22 12.16 5.60
N PRO A 84 -3.40 12.69 6.02
CA PRO A 84 -4.14 13.67 5.23
C PRO A 84 -3.20 14.84 4.89
N GLY A 85 -3.14 15.23 3.62
CA GLY A 85 -2.20 16.26 3.18
C GLY A 85 -0.77 15.77 2.90
N SER A 86 -0.42 14.51 3.19
CA SER A 86 0.95 13.98 3.01
C SER A 86 1.48 14.12 1.58
N ARG A 87 0.62 14.05 0.55
CA ARG A 87 1.06 14.21 -0.83
C ARG A 87 1.72 15.56 -1.08
N LYS A 88 1.13 16.64 -0.57
CA LYS A 88 1.70 18.00 -0.69
C LYS A 88 3.04 18.12 0.02
N VAL A 89 3.19 17.43 1.15
CA VAL A 89 4.44 17.41 1.93
C VAL A 89 5.48 16.55 1.26
N VAL A 90 5.11 15.38 0.73
CA VAL A 90 6.04 14.37 0.21
C VAL A 90 6.51 14.66 -1.21
N LEU A 91 5.62 15.17 -2.08
CA LEU A 91 5.88 15.34 -3.51
C LEU A 91 7.15 16.16 -3.83
N PRO A 92 7.48 17.27 -3.15
CA PRO A 92 8.73 18.02 -3.40
C PRO A 92 9.99 17.16 -3.22
N TYR A 93 10.01 16.28 -2.21
CA TYR A 93 11.15 15.38 -1.96
C TYR A 93 11.27 14.30 -3.02
N LEU A 94 10.14 13.77 -3.51
CA LEU A 94 10.13 12.79 -4.59
C LEU A 94 10.66 13.41 -5.89
N LEU A 95 10.20 14.62 -6.23
CA LEU A 95 10.65 15.36 -7.41
C LEU A 95 12.15 15.63 -7.33
N TYR A 96 12.63 16.18 -6.21
CA TYR A 96 14.06 16.43 -5.99
C TYR A 96 14.89 15.14 -6.14
N LEU A 97 14.43 14.02 -5.55
CA LEU A 97 15.13 12.75 -5.65
C LEU A 97 15.11 12.19 -7.09
N CYS A 98 14.01 12.35 -7.81
CA CYS A 98 13.88 11.96 -9.22
C CYS A 98 14.83 12.77 -10.12
N GLU A 99 14.87 14.09 -9.93
CA GLU A 99 15.75 14.99 -10.69
C GLU A 99 17.24 14.72 -10.44
N THR A 100 17.62 14.58 -9.17
CA THR A 100 19.02 14.39 -8.77
C THR A 100 19.57 13.02 -9.11
N THR A 101 18.74 11.98 -9.00
CA THR A 101 19.16 10.60 -9.32
C THR A 101 18.94 10.23 -10.78
N ARG A 102 18.00 10.90 -11.46
CA ARG A 102 17.50 10.57 -12.82
C ARG A 102 16.89 9.16 -12.92
N GLN A 103 16.57 8.55 -11.79
CA GLN A 103 16.02 7.20 -11.68
C GLN A 103 14.52 7.24 -11.37
N THR A 104 13.85 6.09 -11.48
CA THR A 104 12.45 5.97 -11.08
C THR A 104 12.32 6.02 -9.56
N VAL A 105 11.52 6.95 -9.04
CA VAL A 105 11.24 7.11 -7.61
C VAL A 105 9.85 6.56 -7.31
N ASN A 106 9.74 5.73 -6.29
CA ASN A 106 8.51 5.09 -5.85
C ASN A 106 8.23 5.41 -4.39
N LEU A 107 6.98 5.73 -4.08
CA LEU A 107 6.47 5.78 -2.70
C LEU A 107 5.47 4.66 -2.52
N ALA A 108 5.67 3.82 -1.52
CA ALA A 108 4.81 2.67 -1.25
C ALA A 108 4.28 2.68 0.18
N VAL A 109 3.08 2.14 0.36
CA VAL A 109 2.42 1.91 1.64
C VAL A 109 2.10 0.42 1.81
N PRO A 110 1.99 -0.09 3.05
CA PRO A 110 1.53 -1.45 3.26
C PRO A 110 0.07 -1.61 2.84
N SER A 111 -0.27 -2.72 2.18
CA SER A 111 -1.64 -3.07 1.78
C SER A 111 -1.82 -4.58 1.86
N GLY A 112 -2.29 -5.10 3.00
CA GLY A 112 -2.19 -6.52 3.32
C GLY A 112 -0.73 -6.94 3.31
N LEU A 113 -0.42 -8.07 2.69
CA LEU A 113 0.95 -8.60 2.56
C LEU A 113 1.66 -8.15 1.28
N GLU A 114 1.32 -6.97 0.76
CA GLU A 114 1.92 -6.35 -0.42
C GLU A 114 2.31 -4.90 -0.14
N ALA A 115 3.30 -4.40 -0.89
CA ALA A 115 3.61 -2.99 -1.00
C ALA A 115 2.75 -2.38 -2.11
N ARG A 116 1.89 -1.40 -1.78
CA ARG A 116 1.11 -0.66 -2.77
C ARG A 116 1.80 0.66 -3.10
N TYR A 117 2.09 0.87 -4.36
CA TYR A 117 2.66 2.12 -4.84
C TYR A 117 1.60 3.21 -4.90
N VAL A 118 1.81 4.30 -4.17
CA VAL A 118 0.90 5.45 -4.10
C VAL A 118 1.38 6.62 -4.94
N GLU A 119 2.69 6.72 -5.18
CA GLU A 119 3.30 7.67 -6.11
C GLU A 119 4.42 6.96 -6.87
N ARG A 120 4.55 7.30 -8.14
CA ARG A 120 5.65 6.84 -9.00
C ARG A 120 6.05 7.95 -9.96
N LEU A 121 7.31 8.34 -9.89
CA LEU A 121 7.91 9.34 -10.76
C LEU A 121 8.97 8.66 -11.62
N TYR A 122 8.80 8.70 -12.92
CA TYR A 122 9.75 8.12 -13.85
C TYR A 122 10.85 9.13 -14.15
N GLY A 123 12.10 8.76 -13.88
CA GLY A 123 13.29 9.51 -14.27
C GLY A 123 13.72 9.23 -15.71
N HIS A 124 14.76 9.89 -16.17
CA HIS A 124 15.30 9.71 -17.50
C HIS A 124 15.84 8.29 -17.75
N ASN A 125 16.40 7.67 -16.72
CA ASN A 125 16.93 6.30 -16.77
C ASN A 125 15.85 5.30 -16.31
N ARG A 126 14.70 5.34 -16.97
CA ARG A 126 13.61 4.41 -16.67
C ARG A 126 14.05 2.97 -16.91
N VAL A 127 13.69 2.09 -15.97
CA VAL A 127 13.83 0.64 -16.12
C VAL A 127 12.45 0.03 -16.27
N ASP A 128 12.31 -0.94 -17.15
CA ASP A 128 11.11 -1.75 -17.24
C ASP A 128 11.08 -2.71 -16.06
N SER A 129 10.06 -2.60 -15.23
CA SER A 129 9.88 -3.43 -14.05
C SER A 129 8.59 -4.20 -14.15
N ARG A 130 8.55 -5.40 -13.56
CA ARG A 130 7.28 -6.16 -13.41
C ARG A 130 6.20 -5.35 -12.70
N SER A 131 6.58 -4.36 -11.90
CA SER A 131 5.62 -3.45 -11.27
C SER A 131 5.07 -2.38 -12.21
N ASP A 132 5.59 -2.23 -13.43
CA ASP A 132 5.05 -1.27 -14.39
C ASP A 132 3.65 -1.72 -14.83
N GLY A 133 2.68 -0.83 -14.69
CA GLY A 133 1.26 -1.15 -14.89
C GLY A 133 0.57 -1.83 -13.70
N MET A 134 1.32 -2.20 -12.64
CA MET A 134 0.75 -2.71 -11.38
C MET A 134 0.95 -1.69 -10.27
N ASP A 135 -0.05 -1.56 -9.42
CA ASP A 135 0.03 -0.69 -8.23
C ASP A 135 0.56 -1.42 -6.99
N ARG A 136 0.85 -2.72 -7.09
CA ARG A 136 1.26 -3.59 -5.97
C ARG A 136 2.45 -4.46 -6.33
N ALA A 137 3.22 -4.83 -5.30
CA ALA A 137 4.33 -5.76 -5.41
C ALA A 137 4.54 -6.53 -4.10
N PRO A 138 5.10 -7.77 -4.15
CA PRO A 138 5.36 -8.55 -2.96
C PRO A 138 6.34 -7.86 -1.99
N LEU A 139 6.09 -8.03 -0.68
CA LEU A 139 6.92 -7.41 0.35
C LEU A 139 8.32 -8.03 0.46
N HIS A 140 8.45 -9.35 0.26
CA HIS A 140 9.70 -10.08 0.54
C HIS A 140 10.83 -9.82 -0.45
N CYS A 141 10.51 -9.46 -1.70
CA CYS A 141 11.48 -9.37 -2.81
C CYS A 141 11.63 -7.96 -3.39
N THR A 142 10.97 -6.95 -2.83
CA THR A 142 11.12 -5.54 -3.23
C THR A 142 11.81 -4.73 -2.14
N ALA A 143 12.61 -3.73 -2.51
CA ALA A 143 13.28 -2.87 -1.54
C ALA A 143 12.25 -2.12 -0.68
N THR A 144 11.19 -1.56 -1.28
CA THR A 144 10.09 -0.90 -0.57
C THR A 144 9.37 -1.84 0.39
N GLY A 145 9.10 -3.07 -0.04
CA GLY A 145 8.48 -4.10 0.81
C GLY A 145 9.36 -4.50 1.99
N LYS A 146 10.66 -4.75 1.77
CA LYS A 146 11.60 -5.08 2.85
C LYS A 146 11.77 -3.92 3.84
N ALA A 147 11.75 -2.67 3.39
CA ALA A 147 11.75 -1.51 4.27
C ALA A 147 10.50 -1.48 5.16
N LEU A 148 9.30 -1.75 4.61
CA LEU A 148 8.06 -1.86 5.38
C LEU A 148 8.13 -2.98 6.41
N LEU A 149 8.53 -4.19 6.01
CA LEU A 149 8.62 -5.37 6.89
C LEU A 149 9.61 -5.18 8.03
N ALA A 150 10.72 -4.50 7.78
CA ALA A 150 11.77 -4.32 8.79
C ALA A 150 11.29 -3.52 10.00
N PHE A 151 10.37 -2.58 9.81
CA PHE A 151 9.91 -1.64 10.83
C PHE A 151 8.43 -1.80 11.21
N ASP A 152 7.70 -2.75 10.60
CA ASP A 152 6.38 -3.15 11.04
C ASP A 152 6.39 -4.60 11.57
N PRO A 153 6.44 -4.78 12.91
CA PRO A 153 6.48 -6.12 13.52
C PRO A 153 5.23 -6.96 13.21
N ARG A 154 4.05 -6.34 13.11
CA ARG A 154 2.79 -7.07 12.83
C ARG A 154 2.80 -7.59 11.40
N LEU A 155 3.10 -6.71 10.44
CA LEU A 155 3.20 -7.06 9.03
C LEU A 155 4.25 -8.16 8.79
N ARG A 156 5.40 -8.05 9.48
CA ARG A 156 6.46 -9.06 9.42
C ARG A 156 5.99 -10.41 9.96
N GLN A 157 5.38 -10.44 11.13
CA GLN A 157 4.89 -11.67 11.74
C GLN A 157 3.83 -12.34 10.87
N GLU A 158 2.90 -11.58 10.30
CA GLU A 158 1.87 -12.08 9.41
C GLU A 158 2.47 -12.68 8.12
N LEU A 159 3.46 -12.01 7.51
CA LEU A 159 4.14 -12.54 6.33
C LEU A 159 4.93 -13.82 6.65
N LEU A 160 5.68 -13.83 7.74
CA LEU A 160 6.49 -14.98 8.14
C LEU A 160 5.66 -16.22 8.49
N ALA A 161 4.44 -16.03 8.99
CA ALA A 161 3.50 -17.12 9.27
C ALA A 161 3.09 -17.91 8.02
N ARG A 162 3.30 -17.38 6.79
CA ARG A 162 3.06 -18.10 5.53
C ARG A 162 4.08 -19.22 5.25
N GLY A 163 5.24 -19.17 5.87
CA GLY A 163 6.25 -20.23 5.82
C GLY A 163 7.14 -20.26 4.57
N SER A 164 6.67 -19.78 3.43
CA SER A 164 7.42 -19.76 2.17
C SER A 164 7.05 -18.54 1.32
N PHE A 165 7.96 -18.16 0.43
CA PHE A 165 7.79 -17.01 -0.45
C PHE A 165 7.92 -17.42 -1.91
N GLU A 166 7.08 -16.82 -2.76
CA GLU A 166 7.12 -17.05 -4.19
C GLU A 166 8.45 -16.59 -4.79
N ARG A 167 9.00 -17.42 -5.68
CA ARG A 167 10.22 -17.10 -6.40
C ARG A 167 9.89 -16.26 -7.64
N MET A 168 10.31 -15.02 -7.66
CA MET A 168 10.13 -14.11 -8.81
C MET A 168 11.29 -14.19 -9.80
N THR A 169 12.52 -14.36 -9.28
CA THR A 169 13.76 -14.51 -10.04
C THR A 169 14.67 -15.55 -9.38
N ARG A 170 15.81 -15.81 -9.99
CA ARG A 170 16.84 -16.67 -9.37
C ARG A 170 17.43 -16.07 -8.08
N ARG A 171 17.34 -14.73 -7.90
CA ARG A 171 17.88 -13.99 -6.75
C ARG A 171 16.87 -13.76 -5.64
N THR A 172 15.60 -14.12 -5.85
CA THR A 172 14.56 -13.95 -4.82
C THR A 172 14.91 -14.71 -3.55
N ILE A 173 14.84 -14.02 -2.41
CA ILE A 173 14.94 -14.65 -1.09
C ILE A 173 13.64 -15.40 -0.83
N THR A 174 13.70 -16.74 -0.75
CA THR A 174 12.51 -17.59 -0.59
C THR A 174 12.41 -18.27 0.78
N THR A 175 13.42 -18.09 1.65
CA THR A 175 13.47 -18.74 2.96
C THR A 175 13.25 -17.74 4.09
N LEU A 176 12.56 -18.17 5.15
CA LEU A 176 12.32 -17.37 6.36
C LEU A 176 13.62 -16.83 6.94
N GLY A 177 14.60 -17.70 7.17
CA GLY A 177 15.89 -17.31 7.76
C GLY A 177 16.70 -16.36 6.86
N GLY A 178 16.56 -16.47 5.54
CA GLY A 178 17.17 -15.54 4.58
C GLY A 178 16.55 -14.15 4.71
N LEU A 179 15.22 -14.09 4.71
CA LEU A 179 14.50 -12.82 4.84
C LEU A 179 14.76 -12.15 6.20
N GLU A 180 14.73 -12.91 7.30
CA GLU A 180 14.99 -12.35 8.63
C GLU A 180 16.40 -11.75 8.75
N ARG A 181 17.42 -12.38 8.19
CA ARG A 181 18.78 -11.80 8.15
C ARG A 181 18.81 -10.50 7.36
N GLU A 182 18.16 -10.48 6.21
CA GLU A 182 18.05 -9.27 5.39
C GLU A 182 17.35 -8.14 6.15
N LEU A 183 16.19 -8.43 6.77
CA LEU A 183 15.45 -7.44 7.55
C LEU A 183 16.24 -6.93 8.77
N ALA A 184 17.08 -7.75 9.38
CA ALA A 184 17.99 -7.33 10.46
C ALA A 184 19.01 -6.30 9.95
N GLN A 185 19.55 -6.49 8.73
CA GLN A 185 20.44 -5.51 8.10
C GLN A 185 19.70 -4.20 7.78
N VAL A 186 18.47 -4.30 7.27
CA VAL A 186 17.62 -3.12 7.01
C VAL A 186 17.40 -2.32 8.28
N ARG A 187 17.09 -2.96 9.40
CA ARG A 187 16.94 -2.29 10.71
C ARG A 187 18.21 -1.60 11.18
N ARG A 188 19.37 -2.24 10.96
CA ARG A 188 20.67 -1.68 11.35
C ARG A 188 21.06 -0.46 10.53
N HIS A 189 20.86 -0.50 9.21
CA HIS A 189 21.34 0.52 8.28
C HIS A 189 20.29 1.56 7.89
N GLY A 190 19.00 1.29 8.15
CA GLY A 190 17.88 2.15 7.75
C GLY A 190 17.62 2.17 6.25
N VAL A 191 18.16 1.20 5.51
CA VAL A 191 18.03 1.10 4.05
C VAL A 191 17.87 -0.36 3.66
N ALA A 192 16.92 -0.63 2.76
CA ALA A 192 16.69 -1.93 2.15
C ALA A 192 17.17 -1.92 0.69
N TYR A 193 17.71 -3.04 0.24
CA TYR A 193 18.14 -3.24 -1.14
C TYR A 193 17.38 -4.42 -1.76
N SER A 194 17.10 -4.36 -3.05
CA SER A 194 16.66 -5.49 -3.86
C SER A 194 17.52 -5.51 -5.12
N GLN A 195 18.31 -6.56 -5.28
CA GLN A 195 19.22 -6.71 -6.41
C GLN A 195 18.69 -7.82 -7.32
N GLU A 196 17.83 -7.40 -8.26
CA GLU A 196 17.18 -8.31 -9.20
C GLU A 196 16.30 -9.39 -8.53
N GLU A 197 15.80 -9.14 -7.32
CA GLU A 197 15.00 -10.11 -6.58
C GLU A 197 13.55 -10.19 -7.07
N PHE A 198 13.00 -9.09 -7.60
CA PHE A 198 11.65 -9.01 -8.15
C PHE A 198 11.62 -8.99 -9.68
N THR A 199 12.55 -8.26 -10.29
CA THR A 199 12.68 -8.14 -11.75
C THR A 199 14.15 -8.27 -12.11
N GLU A 200 14.49 -9.15 -13.05
CA GLU A 200 15.86 -9.28 -13.58
C GLU A 200 16.27 -7.96 -14.27
N GLY A 201 17.53 -7.58 -14.12
CA GLY A 201 18.06 -6.31 -14.66
C GLY A 201 17.68 -5.07 -13.86
N VAL A 202 16.91 -5.18 -12.77
CA VAL A 202 16.48 -4.06 -11.93
C VAL A 202 17.06 -4.17 -10.52
N ALA A 203 17.71 -3.11 -10.08
CA ALA A 203 18.17 -2.96 -8.71
C ALA A 203 17.44 -1.79 -8.03
N CYS A 204 17.00 -2.00 -6.80
CA CYS A 204 16.23 -1.02 -6.03
C CYS A 204 16.85 -0.78 -4.66
N VAL A 205 16.68 0.42 -4.17
CA VAL A 205 16.99 0.81 -2.80
C VAL A 205 15.80 1.53 -2.21
N ALA A 206 15.49 1.28 -0.92
CA ALA A 206 14.39 1.95 -0.24
C ALA A 206 14.71 2.23 1.23
N ALA A 207 14.07 3.26 1.79
CA ALA A 207 14.16 3.61 3.19
C ALA A 207 12.77 3.82 3.80
N PRO A 208 12.61 3.56 5.11
CA PRO A 208 11.35 3.75 5.82
C PRO A 208 11.04 5.24 6.00
N VAL A 209 9.76 5.57 5.89
CA VAL A 209 9.21 6.87 6.26
C VAL A 209 8.30 6.67 7.46
N PHE A 210 8.59 7.40 8.53
CA PHE A 210 7.86 7.31 9.78
C PHE A 210 6.86 8.46 9.89
N GLY A 211 5.65 8.14 10.34
CA GLY A 211 4.60 9.11 10.61
C GLY A 211 4.46 9.40 12.10
N PRO A 212 3.34 10.07 12.50
CA PRO A 212 3.04 10.35 13.89
C PRO A 212 3.12 9.12 14.78
N GLY A 213 3.70 9.29 15.98
CA GLY A 213 3.93 8.20 16.93
C GLY A 213 5.11 7.27 16.57
N GLY A 214 6.00 7.68 15.66
CA GLY A 214 7.20 6.92 15.30
C GLY A 214 6.93 5.59 14.59
N ARG A 215 5.73 5.40 14.07
CA ARG A 215 5.36 4.18 13.31
C ARG A 215 5.69 4.35 11.83
N ILE A 216 6.15 3.27 11.21
CA ILE A 216 6.35 3.27 9.77
C ILE A 216 4.98 3.43 9.06
N CYS A 217 4.90 4.38 8.15
CA CYS A 217 3.69 4.64 7.39
C CYS A 217 3.89 4.46 5.88
N MET A 218 5.09 4.69 5.39
CA MET A 218 5.43 4.57 3.97
C MET A 218 6.86 4.06 3.81
N SER A 219 7.23 3.72 2.60
CA SER A 219 8.61 3.48 2.20
C SER A 219 8.90 4.22 0.90
N LEU A 220 10.00 4.96 0.89
CA LEU A 220 10.51 5.69 -0.26
C LEU A 220 11.58 4.85 -0.96
N GLY A 221 11.45 4.62 -2.25
CA GLY A 221 12.38 3.80 -3.03
C GLY A 221 12.82 4.43 -4.33
N VAL A 222 13.99 4.01 -4.80
CA VAL A 222 14.54 4.31 -6.11
C VAL A 222 14.85 3.01 -6.82
N ALA A 223 14.42 2.91 -8.09
CA ALA A 223 14.71 1.79 -8.98
C ALA A 223 15.63 2.25 -10.11
N ALA A 224 16.69 1.48 -10.35
CA ALA A 224 17.71 1.74 -11.36
C ALA A 224 18.05 0.45 -12.15
N PRO A 225 18.66 0.53 -13.34
CA PRO A 225 19.23 -0.63 -14.01
C PRO A 225 20.28 -1.29 -13.12
N ALA A 226 20.27 -2.62 -13.06
CA ALA A 226 21.27 -3.36 -12.29
C ALA A 226 22.68 -3.05 -12.84
N GLY A 227 23.61 -2.69 -11.94
CA GLY A 227 24.99 -2.33 -12.29
C GLY A 227 25.20 -0.91 -12.83
N ALA A 228 24.16 -0.15 -13.17
CA ALA A 228 24.30 1.17 -13.78
C ALA A 228 24.58 2.30 -12.77
N ALA A 229 24.21 2.11 -11.49
CA ALA A 229 24.40 3.11 -10.44
C ALA A 229 24.95 2.47 -9.16
N PRO A 230 25.84 3.17 -8.44
CA PRO A 230 26.32 2.68 -7.13
C PRO A 230 25.16 2.76 -6.12
N LEU A 231 24.53 1.62 -5.86
CA LEU A 231 23.37 1.51 -4.94
C LEU A 231 23.64 2.12 -3.57
N ALA A 232 24.89 2.06 -3.09
CA ALA A 232 25.27 2.69 -1.82
C ALA A 232 25.07 4.20 -1.83
N LYS A 233 25.41 4.89 -2.93
CA LYS A 233 25.17 6.35 -3.08
C LYS A 233 23.67 6.64 -3.13
N LEU A 234 22.90 5.87 -3.91
CA LEU A 234 21.45 5.99 -3.96
C LEU A 234 20.84 5.75 -2.57
N GLY A 235 21.37 4.80 -1.81
CA GLY A 235 20.95 4.51 -0.44
C GLY A 235 21.09 5.70 0.51
N ILE A 236 22.18 6.47 0.41
CA ILE A 236 22.38 7.70 1.19
C ILE A 236 21.31 8.74 0.83
N SER A 237 21.09 8.98 -0.47
CA SER A 237 20.12 9.97 -0.94
C SER A 237 18.68 9.60 -0.55
N VAL A 238 18.29 8.33 -0.74
CA VAL A 238 16.95 7.83 -0.40
C VAL A 238 16.71 7.91 1.11
N ARG A 239 17.69 7.52 1.93
CA ARG A 239 17.59 7.60 3.38
C ARG A 239 17.47 9.05 3.86
N GLY A 240 18.28 9.97 3.33
CA GLY A 240 18.18 11.39 3.65
C GLY A 240 16.80 11.97 3.30
N ALA A 241 16.28 11.69 2.11
CA ALA A 241 14.95 12.12 1.69
C ALA A 241 13.84 11.50 2.57
N ALA A 242 13.91 10.21 2.89
CA ALA A 242 12.94 9.54 3.76
C ALA A 242 12.93 10.12 5.19
N GLN A 243 14.10 10.47 5.74
CA GLN A 243 14.22 11.14 7.02
C GLN A 243 13.62 12.55 7.00
N ALA A 244 13.89 13.33 5.94
CA ALA A 244 13.32 14.65 5.76
C ALA A 244 11.80 14.62 5.64
N ILE A 245 11.25 13.68 4.87
CA ILE A 245 9.80 13.44 4.80
C ILE A 245 9.24 13.08 6.18
N SER A 246 9.89 12.17 6.91
CA SER A 246 9.45 11.77 8.25
C SER A 246 9.39 12.97 9.20
N ALA A 247 10.41 13.82 9.20
CA ALA A 247 10.46 15.05 10.01
C ALA A 247 9.33 16.01 9.61
N ALA A 248 9.09 16.21 8.32
CA ALA A 248 8.03 17.08 7.83
C ALA A 248 6.62 16.56 8.18
N LEU A 249 6.41 15.25 8.24
CA LEU A 249 5.14 14.63 8.65
C LEU A 249 4.90 14.69 10.16
N LEU A 250 5.96 14.84 10.96
CA LEU A 250 5.87 14.99 12.41
C LEU A 250 5.65 16.44 12.84
N GLY A 251 6.02 17.42 12.00
CA GLY A 251 5.87 18.87 12.26
C GLY A 251 4.62 19.48 11.63
N ALA A 252 3.82 18.70 10.89
CA ALA A 252 2.56 19.13 10.27
C ALA A 252 1.37 18.64 11.11
#